data_2e3497bc6e4e1efaf3e7db2fa42a118a
#
_entry.id   2e3497bc6e4e1efaf3e7db2fa42a118a
#
_cell.length_a   1.000
_cell.length_b   1.000
_cell.length_c   1.000
_cell.angle_alpha   90.00
_cell.angle_beta   90.00
_cell.angle_gamma   90.00
#
_symmetry.space_group_name_H-M   'P 1'
#
loop_
_entity.id
_entity.type
_entity.pdbx_description
1 polymer ?
#
loop_
_entity_poly.entity_id
_entity_poly.type
_entity_poly.pdbx_seq_one_letter_code
_entity_poly.pdbx_strand_id
1 'polypeptide(L)'
;MERELWLALYKLARDRGSSPWWALTKFFAWEIVAVQLWAVIHDRPTNWACDAKNWLKGLWRGKLPSQSMMSRRLKTPEVQKLLADMERQLAALDGGGWVMLVDGKPLLVGSHSKDPDADWGHVRRGWAKGYKFHALYDGGSIPIAWEVAPLNEAEPEVAARLISSIRRGGGYILGDSSYDSNPLHDTALAVGCQLVAQRKRPKSGLGHRRHSAGRLRSIA
;
A
#
# COMPACT_ATOMS: atom_id res chain seq x y z
N MET A 1 5.37 13.08 20.86
CA MET A 1 4.60 12.59 19.70
C MET A 1 5.22 11.30 19.11
N GLU A 2 6.45 11.28 18.56
CA GLU A 2 7.07 10.07 17.98
C GLU A 2 7.17 8.89 18.96
N ARG A 3 7.57 9.15 20.21
CA ARG A 3 7.63 8.12 21.26
C ARG A 3 6.26 7.49 21.53
N GLU A 4 5.22 8.26 21.60
CA GLU A 4 3.86 7.80 21.90
C GLU A 4 3.29 7.01 20.72
N LEU A 5 3.51 7.50 19.49
CA LEU A 5 3.15 6.79 18.27
C LEU A 5 3.86 5.44 18.21
N TRP A 6 5.19 5.43 18.45
CA TRP A 6 5.94 4.18 18.45
C TRP A 6 5.44 3.20 19.52
N LEU A 7 5.16 3.67 20.75
CA LEU A 7 4.63 2.82 21.82
C LEU A 7 3.28 2.19 21.46
N ALA A 8 2.39 2.94 20.83
CA ALA A 8 1.10 2.44 20.36
C ALA A 8 1.29 1.34 19.30
N LEU A 9 2.14 1.58 18.29
CA LEU A 9 2.45 0.62 17.24
C LEU A 9 3.22 -0.60 17.77
N TYR A 10 4.14 -0.40 18.72
CA TYR A 10 4.84 -1.48 19.40
C TYR A 10 3.87 -2.41 20.16
N LYS A 11 2.93 -1.84 20.91
CA LYS A 11 1.89 -2.60 21.60
C LYS A 11 1.05 -3.39 20.61
N LEU A 12 0.61 -2.75 19.53
CA LEU A 12 -0.16 -3.41 18.48
C LEU A 12 0.62 -4.59 17.85
N ALA A 13 1.89 -4.39 17.52
CA ALA A 13 2.75 -5.44 16.97
C ALA A 13 2.94 -6.61 17.93
N ARG A 14 3.16 -6.32 19.21
CA ARG A 14 3.36 -7.31 20.26
C ARG A 14 2.09 -8.12 20.55
N ASP A 15 0.94 -7.47 20.62
CA ASP A 15 -0.34 -8.12 20.91
C ASP A 15 -0.77 -9.05 19.75
N ARG A 16 -0.34 -8.75 18.51
CA ARG A 16 -0.62 -9.54 17.30
C ARG A 16 0.46 -10.55 16.94
N GLY A 17 1.70 -10.27 17.31
CA GLY A 17 2.86 -11.10 17.00
C GLY A 17 3.03 -12.26 17.98
N SER A 18 2.03 -13.11 18.13
CA SER A 18 2.14 -14.32 18.94
C SER A 18 3.08 -15.33 18.29
N SER A 19 4.34 -15.32 18.69
CA SER A 19 5.23 -16.44 18.40
C SER A 19 5.05 -17.53 19.47
N PRO A 20 4.98 -18.81 19.07
CA PRO A 20 4.97 -19.89 20.04
C PRO A 20 6.20 -19.81 20.95
N TRP A 21 6.04 -19.98 22.23
CA TRP A 21 7.14 -19.93 23.23
C TRP A 21 8.33 -20.86 22.91
N TRP A 22 8.10 -21.89 22.10
CA TRP A 22 9.12 -22.86 21.64
C TRP A 22 9.83 -22.44 20.34
N ALA A 23 9.48 -21.31 19.73
CA ALA A 23 10.18 -20.84 18.55
C ALA A 23 11.60 -20.40 18.91
N LEU A 24 12.61 -21.19 18.52
CA LEU A 24 14.03 -20.93 18.72
C LEU A 24 14.55 -19.75 17.88
N THR A 25 13.79 -18.66 17.81
CA THR A 25 14.18 -17.47 17.06
C THR A 25 14.83 -16.47 18.00
N LYS A 26 15.99 -15.94 17.60
CA LYS A 26 16.73 -14.92 18.36
C LYS A 26 15.93 -13.63 18.55
N PHE A 27 15.02 -13.32 17.61
CA PHE A 27 14.13 -12.16 17.63
C PHE A 27 12.75 -12.58 17.16
N PHE A 28 11.71 -12.18 17.86
CA PHE A 28 10.33 -12.39 17.47
C PHE A 28 9.92 -11.48 16.30
N ALA A 29 8.89 -11.85 15.57
CA ALA A 29 8.38 -11.04 14.43
C ALA A 29 8.02 -9.62 14.87
N TRP A 30 7.36 -9.46 16.03
CA TRP A 30 6.99 -8.15 16.56
C TRP A 30 8.19 -7.27 16.92
N GLU A 31 9.33 -7.85 17.34
CA GLU A 31 10.56 -7.09 17.59
C GLU A 31 11.15 -6.56 16.29
N ILE A 32 11.15 -7.36 15.23
CA ILE A 32 11.60 -6.94 13.90
C ILE A 32 10.72 -5.80 13.38
N VAL A 33 9.39 -5.95 13.50
CA VAL A 33 8.43 -4.91 13.10
C VAL A 33 8.64 -3.64 13.94
N ALA A 34 8.81 -3.75 15.25
CA ALA A 34 9.01 -2.60 16.12
C ALA A 34 10.28 -1.79 15.77
N VAL A 35 11.38 -2.49 15.44
CA VAL A 35 12.62 -1.83 14.99
C VAL A 35 12.44 -1.16 13.63
N GLN A 36 11.74 -1.81 12.69
CA GLN A 36 11.41 -1.22 11.39
C GLN A 36 10.54 0.03 11.55
N LEU A 37 9.51 -0.02 12.37
CA LEU A 37 8.63 1.12 12.63
C LEU A 37 9.37 2.31 13.26
N TRP A 38 10.36 2.07 14.12
CA TRP A 38 11.22 3.13 14.65
C TRP A 38 12.00 3.85 13.55
N ALA A 39 12.55 3.10 12.60
CA ALA A 39 13.22 3.68 11.44
C ALA A 39 12.25 4.51 10.58
N VAL A 40 11.04 3.98 10.31
CA VAL A 40 10.03 4.64 9.47
C VAL A 40 9.54 5.94 10.10
N ILE A 41 9.22 5.95 11.41
CA ILE A 41 8.76 7.14 12.13
C ILE A 41 9.78 8.30 12.04
N HIS A 42 11.07 7.95 12.03
CA HIS A 42 12.15 8.95 11.94
C HIS A 42 12.61 9.24 10.50
N ASP A 43 11.94 8.69 9.48
CA ASP A 43 12.36 8.79 8.08
C ASP A 43 13.85 8.41 7.89
N ARG A 44 14.23 7.26 8.47
CA ARG A 44 15.60 6.74 8.45
C ARG A 44 15.66 5.33 7.87
N PRO A 45 16.78 4.94 7.28
CA PRO A 45 16.95 3.58 6.81
C PRO A 45 17.01 2.59 8.00
N THR A 46 16.60 1.36 7.75
CA THR A 46 16.50 0.30 8.78
C THR A 46 17.81 0.09 9.59
N ASN A 47 18.98 0.23 8.95
CA ASN A 47 20.27 0.11 9.64
C ASN A 47 20.46 1.16 10.75
N TRP A 48 19.89 2.35 10.60
CA TRP A 48 19.90 3.39 11.61
C TRP A 48 19.21 2.92 12.91
N ALA A 49 18.08 2.26 12.82
CA ALA A 49 17.37 1.73 13.97
C ALA A 49 18.05 0.49 14.61
N CYS A 50 19.03 -0.10 13.94
CA CYS A 50 19.83 -1.19 14.51
C CYS A 50 20.94 -0.71 15.47
N ASP A 51 21.17 0.60 15.56
CA ASP A 51 22.14 1.19 16.49
C ASP A 51 21.44 1.74 17.74
N ALA A 52 21.83 1.24 18.91
CA ALA A 52 21.26 1.64 20.20
C ALA A 52 21.39 3.15 20.50
N LYS A 53 22.35 3.85 19.89
CA LYS A 53 22.54 5.30 20.04
C LYS A 53 21.37 6.11 19.49
N ASN A 54 20.63 5.53 18.55
CA ASN A 54 19.49 6.17 17.89
C ASN A 54 18.15 5.93 18.60
N TRP A 55 18.19 5.32 19.78
CA TRP A 55 17.03 5.06 20.59
C TRP A 55 16.99 5.96 21.82
N LEU A 56 15.80 6.40 22.17
CA LEU A 56 15.61 7.11 23.45
C LEU A 56 15.93 6.18 24.61
N LYS A 57 16.64 6.72 25.61
CA LYS A 57 17.06 5.94 26.80
C LYS A 57 15.87 5.25 27.46
N GLY A 58 15.96 3.94 27.61
CA GLY A 58 14.91 3.11 28.25
C GLY A 58 13.72 2.74 27.35
N LEU A 59 13.66 3.22 26.10
CA LEU A 59 12.60 2.87 25.17
C LEU A 59 12.75 1.44 24.63
N TRP A 60 13.97 1.04 24.27
CA TRP A 60 14.28 -0.33 23.89
C TRP A 60 15.09 -1.03 24.98
N ARG A 61 14.67 -2.23 25.36
CA ARG A 61 15.38 -3.07 26.34
C ARG A 61 15.82 -4.36 25.68
N GLY A 62 17.11 -4.64 25.70
CA GLY A 62 17.68 -5.85 25.11
C GLY A 62 18.59 -5.56 23.91
N LYS A 63 19.00 -6.63 23.21
CA LYS A 63 19.85 -6.53 22.02
C LYS A 63 19.01 -6.11 20.82
N LEU A 64 19.55 -5.23 19.99
CA LEU A 64 18.97 -4.90 18.70
C LEU A 64 19.39 -5.94 17.62
N PRO A 65 18.54 -6.23 16.64
CA PRO A 65 18.91 -7.03 15.49
C PRO A 65 19.95 -6.30 14.62
N SER A 66 20.84 -7.04 13.99
CA SER A 66 21.75 -6.48 12.99
C SER A 66 21.01 -6.13 11.69
N GLN A 67 21.57 -5.26 10.86
CA GLN A 67 21.00 -4.90 9.55
C GLN A 67 20.75 -6.15 8.69
N SER A 68 21.70 -7.09 8.64
CA SER A 68 21.53 -8.34 7.87
C SER A 68 20.41 -9.22 8.42
N MET A 69 20.20 -9.23 9.73
CA MET A 69 19.07 -9.91 10.36
C MET A 69 17.77 -9.23 9.97
N MET A 70 17.70 -7.91 10.07
CA MET A 70 16.51 -7.14 9.64
C MET A 70 16.15 -7.42 8.18
N SER A 71 17.12 -7.30 7.26
CA SER A 71 16.90 -7.54 5.83
C SER A 71 16.33 -8.93 5.53
N ARG A 72 16.81 -9.97 6.22
CA ARG A 72 16.30 -11.33 6.05
C ARG A 72 14.93 -11.52 6.69
N ARG A 73 14.76 -11.06 7.93
CA ARG A 73 13.53 -11.28 8.70
C ARG A 73 12.35 -10.48 8.17
N LEU A 74 12.55 -9.26 7.70
CA LEU A 74 11.49 -8.45 7.06
C LEU A 74 10.86 -9.15 5.84
N LYS A 75 11.60 -10.04 5.17
CA LYS A 75 11.10 -10.81 4.02
C LYS A 75 10.39 -12.12 4.41
N THR A 76 10.37 -12.49 5.69
CA THR A 76 9.72 -13.74 6.10
C THR A 76 8.20 -13.63 6.10
N PRO A 77 7.48 -14.71 5.72
CA PRO A 77 6.01 -14.70 5.69
C PRO A 77 5.38 -14.31 7.03
N GLU A 78 6.01 -14.68 8.15
CA GLU A 78 5.55 -14.35 9.50
C GLU A 78 5.52 -12.84 9.74
N VAL A 79 6.62 -12.14 9.40
CA VAL A 79 6.73 -10.68 9.56
C VAL A 79 5.82 -9.95 8.57
N GLN A 80 5.75 -10.41 7.32
CA GLN A 80 4.86 -9.83 6.31
C GLN A 80 3.39 -9.97 6.71
N LYS A 81 3.00 -11.13 7.23
CA LYS A 81 1.64 -11.34 7.76
C LYS A 81 1.33 -10.39 8.92
N LEU A 82 2.26 -10.22 9.86
CA LEU A 82 2.07 -9.31 10.99
C LEU A 82 1.89 -7.87 10.51
N LEU A 83 2.70 -7.40 9.55
CA LEU A 83 2.55 -6.07 8.96
C LEU A 83 1.18 -5.89 8.30
N ALA A 84 0.76 -6.85 7.48
CA ALA A 84 -0.54 -6.82 6.82
C ALA A 84 -1.72 -6.86 7.82
N ASP A 85 -1.58 -7.60 8.94
CA ASP A 85 -2.60 -7.63 10.00
C ASP A 85 -2.69 -6.30 10.73
N MET A 86 -1.55 -5.63 10.98
CA MET A 86 -1.50 -4.29 11.58
C MET A 86 -2.11 -3.23 10.65
N GLU A 87 -1.77 -3.25 9.37
CA GLU A 87 -2.35 -2.35 8.36
C GLU A 87 -3.87 -2.45 8.31
N ARG A 88 -4.40 -3.68 8.20
CA ARG A 88 -5.86 -3.91 8.18
C ARG A 88 -6.55 -3.37 9.41
N GLN A 89 -5.94 -3.51 10.58
CA GLN A 89 -6.50 -2.97 11.80
C GLN A 89 -6.47 -1.45 11.83
N LEU A 90 -5.38 -0.83 11.41
CA LEU A 90 -5.27 0.63 11.35
C LEU A 90 -6.24 1.22 10.33
N ALA A 91 -6.35 0.62 9.15
CA ALA A 91 -7.33 1.04 8.14
C ALA A 91 -8.77 0.91 8.64
N ALA A 92 -9.10 -0.14 9.41
CA ALA A 92 -10.42 -0.33 9.98
C ALA A 92 -10.80 0.71 11.06
N LEU A 93 -9.80 1.36 11.69
CA LEU A 93 -10.04 2.40 12.70
C LEU A 93 -10.40 3.76 12.09
N ASP A 94 -10.00 4.03 10.84
CA ASP A 94 -10.05 5.35 10.22
C ASP A 94 -10.98 5.40 8.99
N GLY A 95 -11.43 4.26 8.50
CA GLY A 95 -12.19 4.15 7.26
C GLY A 95 -13.69 3.89 7.45
N GLY A 96 -14.41 3.79 6.36
CA GLY A 96 -15.83 3.39 6.34
C GLY A 96 -16.76 4.28 5.50
N GLY A 97 -16.21 5.23 4.76
CA GLY A 97 -16.99 6.11 3.87
C GLY A 97 -17.64 5.36 2.70
N TRP A 98 -18.78 5.86 2.22
CA TRP A 98 -19.45 5.36 1.02
C TRP A 98 -18.73 5.68 -0.29
N VAL A 99 -17.79 6.62 -0.23
CA VAL A 99 -16.99 7.09 -1.37
C VAL A 99 -15.55 6.67 -1.15
N MET A 100 -15.02 5.93 -2.11
CA MET A 100 -13.64 5.53 -2.18
C MET A 100 -12.90 6.34 -3.25
N LEU A 101 -11.61 6.53 -3.09
CA LEU A 101 -10.73 7.21 -4.04
C LEU A 101 -9.64 6.24 -4.48
N VAL A 102 -9.44 6.09 -5.80
CA VAL A 102 -8.32 5.35 -6.36
C VAL A 102 -7.38 6.30 -7.07
N ASP A 103 -6.09 6.24 -6.72
CA ASP A 103 -5.06 7.09 -7.32
C ASP A 103 -3.70 6.39 -7.35
N GLY A 104 -2.81 6.87 -8.22
CA GLY A 104 -1.46 6.35 -8.40
C GLY A 104 -0.40 7.44 -8.29
N LYS A 105 0.56 7.28 -7.37
CA LYS A 105 1.69 8.20 -7.18
C LYS A 105 2.99 7.60 -7.69
N PRO A 106 3.70 8.24 -8.65
CA PRO A 106 5.01 7.78 -9.10
C PRO A 106 6.05 7.81 -7.96
N LEU A 107 6.82 6.74 -7.86
CA LEU A 107 7.98 6.58 -6.98
C LEU A 107 9.21 6.41 -7.87
N LEU A 108 9.92 7.51 -8.12
CA LEU A 108 11.03 7.51 -9.06
C LEU A 108 12.29 6.98 -8.43
N VAL A 109 13.03 6.16 -9.19
CA VAL A 109 14.41 5.77 -8.88
C VAL A 109 15.35 6.52 -9.82
N GLY A 110 16.65 6.58 -9.47
CA GLY A 110 17.64 7.21 -10.35
C GLY A 110 17.69 6.50 -11.71
N SER A 111 17.87 7.26 -12.80
CA SER A 111 17.95 6.73 -14.17
C SER A 111 19.04 5.67 -14.37
N HIS A 112 20.10 5.71 -13.54
CA HIS A 112 21.20 4.74 -13.51
C HIS A 112 20.96 3.56 -12.60
N SER A 113 19.77 3.47 -11.96
CA SER A 113 19.43 2.34 -11.08
C SER A 113 19.48 1.03 -11.86
N LYS A 114 20.18 0.04 -11.30
CA LYS A 114 20.24 -1.34 -11.80
C LYS A 114 19.10 -2.22 -11.26
N ASP A 115 18.12 -1.60 -10.60
CA ASP A 115 16.96 -2.30 -10.07
C ASP A 115 16.19 -2.96 -11.25
N PRO A 116 16.12 -4.30 -11.32
CA PRO A 116 15.50 -5.03 -12.42
C PRO A 116 13.98 -4.91 -12.40
N ASP A 117 13.39 -4.64 -11.23
CA ASP A 117 11.94 -4.59 -11.05
C ASP A 117 11.38 -3.18 -11.35
N ALA A 118 12.25 -2.17 -11.41
CA ALA A 118 11.86 -0.80 -11.77
C ALA A 118 11.83 -0.64 -13.29
N ASP A 119 10.76 -0.07 -13.83
CA ASP A 119 10.61 0.11 -15.28
C ASP A 119 10.41 1.57 -15.68
N TRP A 120 10.55 1.82 -16.99
CA TRP A 120 10.38 3.14 -17.57
C TRP A 120 8.91 3.41 -17.87
N GLY A 121 8.37 4.50 -17.35
CA GLY A 121 7.00 4.92 -17.58
C GLY A 121 6.86 6.41 -17.77
N HIS A 122 5.67 6.82 -18.21
CA HIS A 122 5.32 8.21 -18.41
C HIS A 122 4.97 8.88 -17.08
N VAL A 123 5.55 10.04 -16.82
CA VAL A 123 5.25 10.92 -15.69
C VAL A 123 4.94 12.33 -16.18
N ARG A 124 4.42 13.19 -15.32
CA ARG A 124 4.02 14.56 -15.67
C ARG A 124 5.09 15.35 -16.45
N ARG A 125 6.37 15.08 -16.22
CA ARG A 125 7.51 15.80 -16.85
C ARG A 125 8.26 14.96 -17.89
N GLY A 126 7.64 13.91 -18.46
CA GLY A 126 8.27 13.07 -19.48
C GLY A 126 8.40 11.60 -19.05
N TRP A 127 9.52 10.96 -19.37
CA TRP A 127 9.80 9.55 -19.05
C TRP A 127 10.74 9.45 -17.86
N ALA A 128 10.45 8.52 -16.95
CA ALA A 128 11.28 8.24 -15.79
C ALA A 128 11.30 6.74 -15.48
N LYS A 129 12.35 6.28 -14.80
CA LYS A 129 12.45 4.91 -14.29
C LYS A 129 11.94 4.86 -12.85
N GLY A 130 11.14 3.84 -12.51
CA GLY A 130 10.66 3.68 -11.14
C GLY A 130 9.47 2.75 -11.01
N TYR A 131 8.70 3.04 -9.99
CA TYR A 131 7.48 2.36 -9.61
C TYR A 131 6.33 3.34 -9.55
N LYS A 132 5.13 2.82 -9.40
CA LYS A 132 3.96 3.59 -9.02
C LYS A 132 3.30 2.96 -7.80
N PHE A 133 3.08 3.76 -6.78
CA PHE A 133 2.28 3.39 -5.62
C PHE A 133 0.82 3.65 -5.96
N HIS A 134 0.04 2.60 -6.04
CA HIS A 134 -1.42 2.66 -6.25
C HIS A 134 -2.11 2.44 -4.92
N ALA A 135 -3.13 3.23 -4.63
CA ALA A 135 -3.85 3.11 -3.37
C ALA A 135 -5.35 3.35 -3.56
N LEU A 136 -6.13 2.64 -2.76
CA LEU A 136 -7.57 2.81 -2.62
C LEU A 136 -7.86 3.29 -1.20
N TYR A 137 -8.49 4.44 -1.06
CA TYR A 137 -8.90 5.06 0.19
C TYR A 137 -10.41 5.08 0.32
N ASP A 138 -10.93 5.01 1.54
CA ASP A 138 -12.38 5.04 1.82
C ASP A 138 -12.79 6.21 2.72
N GLY A 139 -12.12 7.33 2.54
CA GLY A 139 -12.32 8.56 3.31
C GLY A 139 -11.38 8.71 4.52
N GLY A 140 -10.68 7.65 4.89
CA GLY A 140 -9.64 7.69 5.93
C GLY A 140 -8.28 8.15 5.41
N SER A 141 -7.33 8.33 6.32
CA SER A 141 -5.93 8.70 6.03
C SER A 141 -5.07 7.50 5.61
N ILE A 142 -5.55 6.29 5.90
CA ILE A 142 -4.85 5.03 5.64
C ILE A 142 -5.53 4.33 4.47
N PRO A 143 -4.77 3.89 3.44
CA PRO A 143 -5.34 3.15 2.34
C PRO A 143 -5.92 1.81 2.82
N ILE A 144 -7.10 1.45 2.32
CA ILE A 144 -7.72 0.15 2.59
C ILE A 144 -7.14 -0.98 1.73
N ALA A 145 -6.56 -0.62 0.59
CA ALA A 145 -5.77 -1.50 -0.27
C ALA A 145 -4.71 -0.68 -1.01
N TRP A 146 -3.55 -1.26 -1.22
CA TRP A 146 -2.47 -0.62 -1.96
C TRP A 146 -1.55 -1.64 -2.62
N GLU A 147 -0.85 -1.19 -3.66
CA GLU A 147 0.14 -1.99 -4.38
C GLU A 147 1.23 -1.07 -4.95
N VAL A 148 2.48 -1.54 -4.95
CA VAL A 148 3.58 -0.91 -5.67
C VAL A 148 3.86 -1.74 -6.91
N ALA A 149 3.64 -1.16 -8.09
CA ALA A 149 3.85 -1.80 -9.38
C ALA A 149 4.94 -1.08 -10.18
N PRO A 150 5.55 -1.70 -11.20
CA PRO A 150 6.44 -1.02 -12.14
C PRO A 150 5.76 0.19 -12.77
N LEU A 151 6.54 1.25 -13.05
CA LEU A 151 5.98 2.54 -13.50
C LEU A 151 5.21 2.47 -14.83
N ASN A 152 5.49 1.49 -15.68
CA ASN A 152 4.83 1.27 -16.96
C ASN A 152 3.55 0.43 -16.87
N GLU A 153 3.24 -0.16 -15.72
CA GLU A 153 2.04 -0.98 -15.57
C GLU A 153 0.78 -0.11 -15.67
N ALA A 154 -0.24 -0.62 -16.36
CA ALA A 154 -1.46 0.12 -16.63
C ALA A 154 -2.29 0.35 -15.34
N GLU A 155 -2.60 1.60 -15.03
CA GLU A 155 -3.36 1.98 -13.82
C GLU A 155 -4.69 1.21 -13.65
N PRO A 156 -5.50 0.99 -14.72
CA PRO A 156 -6.74 0.23 -14.57
C PRO A 156 -6.54 -1.24 -14.18
N GLU A 157 -5.41 -1.85 -14.56
CA GLU A 157 -5.11 -3.25 -14.22
C GLU A 157 -4.75 -3.38 -12.74
N VAL A 158 -3.89 -2.48 -12.23
CA VAL A 158 -3.56 -2.44 -10.81
C VAL A 158 -4.80 -2.11 -9.98
N ALA A 159 -5.58 -1.11 -10.39
CA ALA A 159 -6.84 -0.76 -9.72
C ALA A 159 -7.83 -1.93 -9.69
N ALA A 160 -7.90 -2.74 -10.74
CA ALA A 160 -8.76 -3.92 -10.75
C ALA A 160 -8.35 -4.94 -9.67
N ARG A 161 -7.05 -5.15 -9.45
CA ARG A 161 -6.56 -6.01 -8.36
C ARG A 161 -6.93 -5.44 -6.98
N LEU A 162 -6.71 -4.14 -6.77
CA LEU A 162 -7.06 -3.46 -5.52
C LEU A 162 -8.55 -3.54 -5.23
N ILE A 163 -9.40 -3.22 -6.21
CA ILE A 163 -10.86 -3.26 -6.08
C ILE A 163 -11.33 -4.69 -5.82
N SER A 164 -10.76 -5.69 -6.49
CA SER A 164 -11.11 -7.09 -6.27
C SER A 164 -10.73 -7.62 -4.88
N SER A 165 -9.76 -6.99 -4.22
CA SER A 165 -9.30 -7.39 -2.88
C SER A 165 -10.20 -6.89 -1.75
N ILE A 166 -11.04 -5.88 -2.00
CA ILE A 166 -11.97 -5.35 -0.99
C ILE A 166 -13.28 -6.15 -0.98
N ARG A 167 -13.86 -6.26 0.22
CA ARG A 167 -15.20 -6.85 0.40
C ARG A 167 -16.13 -5.77 0.90
N ARG A 168 -16.80 -5.10 -0.04
CA ARG A 168 -17.82 -4.10 0.27
C ARG A 168 -19.11 -4.39 -0.48
N GLY A 169 -20.22 -4.13 0.16
CA GLY A 169 -21.57 -4.33 -0.40
C GLY A 169 -22.15 -3.09 -1.05
N GLY A 170 -21.37 -2.07 -1.44
CA GLY A 170 -21.88 -0.86 -2.10
C GLY A 170 -20.93 0.34 -1.99
N GLY A 171 -21.28 1.43 -2.67
CA GLY A 171 -20.56 2.70 -2.67
C GLY A 171 -20.00 3.09 -4.03
N TYR A 172 -19.26 4.19 -4.04
CA TYR A 172 -18.66 4.77 -5.23
C TYR A 172 -17.14 4.71 -5.16
N ILE A 173 -16.51 4.45 -6.30
CA ILE A 173 -15.05 4.52 -6.46
C ILE A 173 -14.76 5.66 -7.43
N LEU A 174 -14.13 6.72 -6.95
CA LEU A 174 -13.76 7.87 -7.77
C LEU A 174 -12.32 7.68 -8.27
N GLY A 175 -12.10 7.90 -9.55
CA GLY A 175 -10.79 7.92 -10.19
C GLY A 175 -10.71 9.00 -11.26
N ASP A 176 -9.51 9.31 -11.69
CA ASP A 176 -9.30 10.20 -12.82
C ASP A 176 -9.60 9.51 -14.17
N SER A 177 -9.39 10.20 -15.28
CA SER A 177 -9.67 9.67 -16.61
C SER A 177 -8.81 8.48 -17.03
N SER A 178 -7.70 8.20 -16.34
CA SER A 178 -6.85 7.03 -16.63
C SER A 178 -7.57 5.73 -16.25
N TYR A 179 -8.44 5.78 -15.24
CA TYR A 179 -9.25 4.65 -14.76
C TYR A 179 -10.51 4.38 -15.60
N ASP A 180 -10.83 5.22 -16.60
CA ASP A 180 -12.02 5.04 -17.45
C ASP A 180 -11.83 3.86 -18.42
N SER A 181 -12.08 2.65 -17.97
CA SER A 181 -12.08 1.42 -18.78
C SER A 181 -13.25 0.50 -18.47
N ASN A 182 -13.83 -0.15 -19.51
CA ASN A 182 -14.94 -1.08 -19.31
C ASN A 182 -14.61 -2.22 -18.33
N PRO A 183 -13.45 -2.90 -18.42
CA PRO A 183 -13.09 -3.94 -17.45
C PRO A 183 -13.09 -3.45 -16.00
N LEU A 184 -12.64 -2.21 -15.75
CA LEU A 184 -12.60 -1.68 -14.40
C LEU A 184 -13.99 -1.33 -13.87
N HIS A 185 -14.90 -0.81 -14.72
CA HIS A 185 -16.31 -0.63 -14.36
C HIS A 185 -16.98 -1.96 -14.00
N ASP A 186 -16.68 -3.03 -14.74
CA ASP A 186 -17.23 -4.36 -14.46
C ASP A 186 -16.65 -4.96 -13.18
N THR A 187 -15.35 -4.74 -12.91
CA THR A 187 -14.70 -5.13 -11.64
C THR A 187 -15.36 -4.43 -10.45
N ALA A 188 -15.60 -3.12 -10.56
CA ALA A 188 -16.27 -2.36 -9.51
C ALA A 188 -17.71 -2.89 -9.26
N LEU A 189 -18.45 -3.18 -10.34
CA LEU A 189 -19.78 -3.77 -10.22
C LEU A 189 -19.76 -5.14 -9.54
N ALA A 190 -18.76 -5.98 -9.81
CA ALA A 190 -18.62 -7.31 -9.22
C ALA A 190 -18.45 -7.27 -7.68
N VAL A 191 -17.86 -6.21 -7.12
CA VAL A 191 -17.78 -5.97 -5.68
C VAL A 191 -18.93 -5.11 -5.13
N GLY A 192 -19.97 -4.86 -5.93
CA GLY A 192 -21.13 -4.08 -5.53
C GLY A 192 -20.96 -2.57 -5.57
N CYS A 193 -19.84 -2.05 -6.11
CA CYS A 193 -19.54 -0.63 -6.20
C CYS A 193 -19.81 -0.07 -7.59
N GLN A 194 -19.87 1.27 -7.68
CA GLN A 194 -19.93 2.00 -8.96
C GLN A 194 -18.64 2.79 -9.15
N LEU A 195 -17.96 2.55 -10.27
CA LEU A 195 -16.80 3.37 -10.66
C LEU A 195 -17.29 4.68 -11.29
N VAL A 196 -16.76 5.79 -10.79
CA VAL A 196 -16.99 7.14 -11.33
C VAL A 196 -15.64 7.69 -11.76
N ALA A 197 -15.39 7.66 -13.06
CA ALA A 197 -14.17 8.19 -13.65
C ALA A 197 -14.52 9.15 -14.79
N GLN A 198 -13.74 10.23 -14.92
CA GLN A 198 -13.93 11.16 -16.01
C GLN A 198 -13.73 10.44 -17.35
N ARG A 199 -14.68 10.60 -18.27
CA ARG A 199 -14.61 9.93 -19.56
C ARG A 199 -13.32 10.27 -20.32
N LYS A 200 -12.59 9.25 -20.70
CA LYS A 200 -11.39 9.36 -21.52
C LYS A 200 -11.79 9.77 -22.94
N ARG A 201 -11.34 10.93 -23.42
CA ARG A 201 -11.59 11.40 -24.78
C ARG A 201 -10.59 10.72 -25.72
N PRO A 202 -11.03 9.91 -26.70
CA PRO A 202 -10.12 9.39 -27.72
C PRO A 202 -9.62 10.53 -28.61
N LYS A 203 -8.39 10.47 -29.10
CA LYS A 203 -7.77 11.48 -29.99
C LYS A 203 -8.51 11.59 -31.33
N SER A 204 -9.20 10.56 -31.79
CA SER A 204 -9.88 10.44 -33.09
C SER A 204 -11.40 10.53 -33.04
N GLY A 205 -11.96 11.34 -32.15
CA GLY A 205 -13.42 11.54 -32.05
C GLY A 205 -14.12 10.62 -31.04
N LEU A 206 -15.45 10.73 -31.01
CA LEU A 206 -16.33 9.93 -30.17
C LEU A 206 -16.46 8.51 -30.78
N GLY A 207 -15.46 7.63 -30.58
CA GLY A 207 -15.64 6.24 -30.96
C GLY A 207 -16.88 5.65 -30.24
N HIS A 208 -17.71 4.89 -30.98
CA HIS A 208 -18.80 4.10 -30.40
C HIS A 208 -18.21 3.01 -29.52
N ARG A 209 -17.87 3.35 -28.26
CA ARG A 209 -17.51 2.34 -27.29
C ARG A 209 -18.78 1.61 -26.88
N ARG A 210 -18.77 0.29 -27.03
CA ARG A 210 -19.73 -0.54 -26.34
C ARG A 210 -19.53 -0.33 -24.85
N HIS A 211 -20.59 0.13 -24.18
CA HIS A 211 -20.58 0.25 -22.74
C HIS A 211 -20.75 -1.14 -22.12
N SER A 212 -19.92 -1.47 -21.13
CA SER A 212 -20.09 -2.66 -20.31
C SER A 212 -21.28 -2.49 -19.35
N ALA A 213 -21.75 -3.59 -18.76
CA ALA A 213 -22.84 -3.56 -17.78
C ALA A 213 -22.50 -2.68 -16.57
N GLY A 214 -21.25 -2.75 -16.08
CA GLY A 214 -20.77 -1.91 -14.96
C GLY A 214 -20.78 -0.42 -15.33
N ARG A 215 -20.32 -0.08 -16.54
CA ARG A 215 -20.34 1.31 -17.03
C ARG A 215 -21.77 1.84 -17.20
N LEU A 216 -22.69 1.07 -17.77
CA LEU A 216 -24.09 1.50 -17.92
C LEU A 216 -24.71 1.80 -16.57
N ARG A 217 -24.46 0.98 -15.56
CA ARG A 217 -24.93 1.22 -14.19
C ARG A 217 -24.34 2.50 -13.57
N SER A 218 -23.11 2.87 -13.93
CA SER A 218 -22.46 4.09 -13.40
C SER A 218 -22.94 5.38 -14.04
N ILE A 219 -23.58 5.32 -15.22
CA ILE A 219 -24.09 6.50 -15.94
C ILE A 219 -25.63 6.62 -15.92
N ALA A 220 -26.32 5.63 -15.40
CA ALA A 220 -27.75 5.65 -15.17
C ALA A 220 -28.11 6.30 -13.82
#